data_e065e081a837b159c283e9148c208c7c
#
_entry.id   e065e081a837b159c283e9148c208c7c
#
_cell.length_a   1.000
_cell.length_b   1.000
_cell.length_c   1.000
_cell.angle_alpha   90.00
_cell.angle_beta   90.00
_cell.angle_gamma   90.00
#
_symmetry.space_group_name_H-M   'P 1'
#
loop_
_entity.id
_entity.type
_entity.pdbx_description
1 polymer ?
#
loop_
_entity_poly.entity_id
_entity_poly.type
_entity_poly.pdbx_seq_one_letter_code
_entity_poly.pdbx_strand_id
1 'polypeptide(L)'
;MKNLISIVGKILALILTLAYSPGTSLAYAATDLVVIVNPASGVEKMSRDEVTAIFMGRAKRLPSGITALPIDQTANGGDKAKFYGELINKELAEVNSYWARLIFSGQGSPPRQADNAAEVIEIVSGNKGAIGYVPRNSADKRVKIILDLSSQ
;
A
#
# COMPACT_ATOMS: atom_id res chain seq x y z
N MET A 1 -49.13 -26.15 -41.61
CA MET A 1 -49.06 -25.84 -40.18
C MET A 1 -47.93 -26.56 -39.43
N LYS A 2 -47.55 -27.80 -39.81
CA LYS A 2 -46.48 -28.54 -39.10
C LYS A 2 -45.06 -27.95 -39.27
N ASN A 3 -44.76 -27.25 -40.36
CA ASN A 3 -43.43 -26.73 -40.64
C ASN A 3 -43.14 -25.39 -39.96
N LEU A 4 -44.17 -24.63 -39.57
CA LEU A 4 -43.99 -23.32 -38.94
C LEU A 4 -43.60 -23.48 -37.46
N ILE A 5 -44.13 -24.47 -36.77
CA ILE A 5 -43.83 -24.75 -35.36
C ILE A 5 -42.40 -25.28 -35.18
N SER A 6 -41.87 -26.00 -36.17
CA SER A 6 -40.47 -26.51 -36.14
C SER A 6 -39.43 -25.40 -36.32
N ILE A 7 -39.75 -24.35 -37.09
CA ILE A 7 -38.85 -23.24 -37.34
C ILE A 7 -38.80 -22.30 -36.11
N VAL A 8 -39.94 -22.05 -35.48
CA VAL A 8 -40.00 -21.20 -34.25
C VAL A 8 -39.27 -21.86 -33.10
N GLY A 9 -39.37 -23.20 -32.94
CA GLY A 9 -38.61 -23.91 -31.91
C GLY A 9 -37.11 -23.90 -32.09
N LYS A 10 -36.61 -23.86 -33.33
CA LYS A 10 -35.17 -23.82 -33.62
C LYS A 10 -34.55 -22.40 -33.47
N ILE A 11 -35.37 -21.37 -33.69
CA ILE A 11 -34.94 -19.96 -33.47
C ILE A 11 -34.91 -19.63 -32.00
N LEU A 12 -35.83 -20.17 -31.20
CA LEU A 12 -35.84 -19.92 -29.74
C LEU A 12 -34.68 -20.63 -29.01
N ALA A 13 -34.21 -21.78 -29.55
CA ALA A 13 -33.06 -22.48 -28.99
C ALA A 13 -31.70 -21.79 -29.31
N LEU A 14 -31.62 -20.95 -30.35
CA LEU A 14 -30.40 -20.27 -30.76
C LEU A 14 -30.16 -18.94 -29.98
N ILE A 15 -31.17 -18.38 -29.35
CA ILE A 15 -31.08 -17.10 -28.63
C ILE A 15 -30.63 -17.30 -27.16
N LEU A 16 -30.67 -18.53 -26.63
CA LEU A 16 -30.38 -18.78 -25.20
C LEU A 16 -28.91 -19.13 -24.91
N THR A 17 -28.02 -19.13 -25.92
CA THR A 17 -26.60 -19.46 -25.75
C THR A 17 -25.65 -18.27 -25.77
N LEU A 18 -26.15 -17.04 -25.83
CA LEU A 18 -25.29 -15.83 -25.98
C LEU A 18 -25.16 -14.96 -24.73
N ALA A 19 -25.43 -15.47 -23.54
CA ALA A 19 -25.39 -14.68 -22.30
C ALA A 19 -24.52 -15.30 -21.19
N TYR A 20 -23.47 -16.05 -21.56
CA TYR A 20 -22.46 -16.44 -20.59
C TYR A 20 -21.12 -15.86 -21.02
N SER A 21 -20.97 -14.53 -20.94
CA SER A 21 -19.65 -13.95 -20.86
C SER A 21 -19.12 -14.22 -19.45
N PRO A 22 -18.08 -15.04 -19.28
CA PRO A 22 -17.39 -15.06 -18.02
C PRO A 22 -16.84 -13.64 -17.83
N GLY A 23 -17.39 -12.92 -16.86
CA GLY A 23 -16.82 -11.67 -16.44
C GLY A 23 -15.35 -11.91 -16.13
N THR A 24 -14.45 -11.43 -16.96
CA THR A 24 -13.05 -11.29 -16.61
C THR A 24 -13.00 -10.35 -15.43
N SER A 25 -13.06 -10.92 -14.23
CA SER A 25 -12.58 -10.22 -13.04
C SER A 25 -11.14 -9.83 -13.36
N LEU A 26 -10.92 -8.55 -13.71
CA LEU A 26 -9.60 -7.98 -13.58
C LEU A 26 -9.26 -8.15 -12.10
N ALA A 27 -8.59 -9.26 -11.77
CA ALA A 27 -7.92 -9.39 -10.50
C ALA A 27 -6.94 -8.20 -10.48
N TYR A 28 -7.33 -7.16 -9.77
CA TYR A 28 -6.40 -6.10 -9.38
C TYR A 28 -5.32 -6.85 -8.59
N ALA A 29 -4.20 -7.10 -9.24
CA ALA A 29 -3.07 -7.75 -8.59
C ALA A 29 -2.76 -6.90 -7.37
N ALA A 30 -3.05 -7.43 -6.20
CA ALA A 30 -2.74 -6.76 -4.94
C ALA A 30 -1.24 -6.50 -4.97
N THR A 31 -0.87 -5.25 -5.24
CA THR A 31 0.54 -4.88 -5.33
C THR A 31 1.13 -4.97 -3.94
N ASP A 32 2.05 -5.91 -3.73
CA ASP A 32 2.71 -6.10 -2.45
C ASP A 32 3.45 -4.83 -2.06
N LEU A 33 3.19 -4.36 -0.85
CA LEU A 33 3.90 -3.21 -0.29
C LEU A 33 5.16 -3.66 0.44
N VAL A 34 6.22 -2.88 0.26
CA VAL A 34 7.50 -3.07 0.93
C VAL A 34 7.92 -1.78 1.63
N VAL A 35 8.57 -1.93 2.78
CA VAL A 35 9.17 -0.81 3.50
C VAL A 35 10.60 -0.63 3.01
N ILE A 36 10.96 0.60 2.70
CA ILE A 36 12.23 0.98 2.12
C ILE A 36 12.97 2.03 2.97
N VAL A 37 14.29 1.95 2.93
CA VAL A 37 15.20 2.96 3.53
C VAL A 37 16.29 3.32 2.54
N ASN A 38 17.04 4.38 2.87
CA ASN A 38 18.27 4.71 2.15
C ASN A 38 19.32 3.60 2.33
N PRO A 39 20.04 3.15 1.29
CA PRO A 39 21.09 2.14 1.40
C PRO A 39 22.18 2.49 2.41
N ALA A 40 22.46 3.79 2.62
CA ALA A 40 23.43 4.28 3.58
C ALA A 40 22.87 4.53 4.99
N SER A 41 21.63 4.07 5.27
CA SER A 41 21.00 4.19 6.59
C SER A 41 21.62 3.32 7.67
N GLY A 42 22.41 2.30 7.30
CA GLY A 42 22.94 1.30 8.22
C GLY A 42 21.89 0.28 8.71
N VAL A 43 20.70 0.28 8.09
CA VAL A 43 19.62 -0.67 8.45
C VAL A 43 19.58 -1.80 7.44
N GLU A 44 19.64 -3.06 7.91
CA GLU A 44 19.54 -4.23 7.06
C GLU A 44 18.12 -4.80 7.02
N LYS A 45 17.44 -4.82 8.16
CA LYS A 45 16.11 -5.39 8.35
C LYS A 45 15.40 -4.70 9.52
N MET A 46 14.08 -4.64 9.48
CA MET A 46 13.25 -4.20 10.61
C MET A 46 12.06 -5.14 10.76
N SER A 47 11.63 -5.31 12.00
CA SER A 47 10.37 -5.98 12.32
C SER A 47 9.17 -5.07 12.06
N ARG A 48 7.97 -5.66 11.98
CA ARG A 48 6.71 -4.89 11.92
C ARG A 48 6.55 -3.93 13.10
N ASP A 49 6.93 -4.36 14.29
CA ASP A 49 6.80 -3.54 15.50
C ASP A 49 7.72 -2.32 15.47
N GLU A 50 8.96 -2.47 14.99
CA GLU A 50 9.90 -1.36 14.83
C GLU A 50 9.41 -0.36 13.79
N VAL A 51 8.93 -0.83 12.63
CA VAL A 51 8.34 0.03 11.60
C VAL A 51 7.11 0.74 12.16
N THR A 52 6.23 0.01 12.84
CA THR A 52 5.04 0.58 13.48
C THR A 52 5.41 1.66 14.49
N ALA A 53 6.41 1.44 15.33
CA ALA A 53 6.85 2.41 16.32
C ALA A 53 7.30 3.74 15.67
N ILE A 54 7.96 3.66 14.51
CA ILE A 54 8.40 4.85 13.76
C ILE A 54 7.20 5.56 13.10
N PHE A 55 6.36 4.83 12.35
CA PHE A 55 5.22 5.43 11.65
C PHE A 55 4.13 5.94 12.59
N MET A 56 4.04 5.42 13.80
CA MET A 56 3.14 5.93 14.84
C MET A 56 3.80 6.94 15.80
N GLY A 57 5.01 7.41 15.48
CA GLY A 57 5.71 8.46 16.22
C GLY A 57 6.22 8.06 17.60
N ARG A 58 6.20 6.76 17.94
CA ARG A 58 6.68 6.22 19.23
C ARG A 58 8.19 6.06 19.27
N ALA A 59 8.84 5.78 18.11
CA ALA A 59 10.27 5.78 17.94
C ALA A 59 10.71 6.94 17.04
N LYS A 60 11.79 7.61 17.42
CA LYS A 60 12.34 8.78 16.69
C LYS A 60 13.66 8.47 15.96
N ARG A 61 14.14 7.23 16.07
CA ARG A 61 15.41 6.80 15.47
C ARG A 61 15.25 5.45 14.79
N LEU A 62 16.01 5.28 13.72
CA LEU A 62 16.22 3.96 13.10
C LEU A 62 17.08 3.09 14.03
N PRO A 63 17.08 1.74 13.85
CA PRO A 63 17.96 0.85 14.62
C PRO A 63 19.44 1.22 14.53
N SER A 64 19.87 1.86 13.46
CA SER A 64 21.24 2.39 13.29
C SER A 64 21.54 3.62 14.14
N GLY A 65 20.57 4.17 14.87
CA GLY A 65 20.71 5.38 15.67
C GLY A 65 20.46 6.70 14.92
N ILE A 66 20.34 6.67 13.59
CA ILE A 66 20.02 7.85 12.78
C ILE A 66 18.59 8.30 13.09
N THR A 67 18.36 9.62 13.16
CA THR A 67 17.02 10.18 13.35
C THR A 67 16.13 9.76 12.19
N ALA A 68 15.00 9.13 12.50
CA ALA A 68 14.04 8.64 11.51
C ALA A 68 13.21 9.79 10.92
N LEU A 69 13.05 9.76 9.60
CA LEU A 69 12.13 10.61 8.85
C LEU A 69 11.12 9.70 8.14
N PRO A 70 9.99 9.38 8.78
CA PRO A 70 8.96 8.57 8.14
C PRO A 70 8.26 9.36 7.04
N ILE A 71 8.11 8.72 5.87
CA ILE A 71 7.46 9.27 4.68
C ILE A 71 6.18 8.45 4.44
N ASP A 72 5.05 9.12 4.54
CA ASP A 72 3.73 8.58 4.25
C ASP A 72 3.28 9.00 2.84
N GLN A 73 2.30 8.31 2.28
CA GLN A 73 1.69 8.71 1.02
C GLN A 73 0.36 9.41 1.26
N THR A 74 -0.07 10.24 0.30
CA THR A 74 -1.43 10.80 0.32
C THR A 74 -2.48 9.69 0.18
N ALA A 75 -3.69 9.94 0.66
CA ALA A 75 -4.76 8.92 0.67
C ALA A 75 -5.29 8.56 -0.73
N ASN A 76 -4.91 9.31 -1.76
CA ASN A 76 -5.53 9.23 -3.10
C ASN A 76 -5.20 7.94 -3.87
N GLY A 77 -4.12 7.23 -3.53
CA GLY A 77 -3.64 6.05 -4.28
C GLY A 77 -4.04 4.69 -3.71
N GLY A 78 -4.67 4.65 -2.53
CA GLY A 78 -5.00 3.38 -1.85
C GLY A 78 -3.84 2.71 -1.10
N ASP A 79 -2.59 3.00 -1.45
CA ASP A 79 -1.41 2.41 -0.81
C ASP A 79 -1.30 2.75 0.68
N LYS A 80 -1.72 3.95 1.06
CA LYS A 80 -1.74 4.36 2.47
C LYS A 80 -2.72 3.51 3.30
N ALA A 81 -3.94 3.29 2.80
CA ALA A 81 -4.92 2.45 3.47
C ALA A 81 -4.42 1.02 3.61
N LYS A 82 -3.86 0.48 2.51
CA LYS A 82 -3.27 -0.85 2.48
C LYS A 82 -2.10 -0.97 3.47
N PHE A 83 -1.20 0.01 3.49
CA PHE A 83 -0.05 0.03 4.40
C PHE A 83 -0.46 -0.09 5.87
N TYR A 84 -1.35 0.78 6.35
CA TYR A 84 -1.79 0.73 7.74
C TYR A 84 -2.66 -0.48 8.05
N GLY A 85 -3.45 -0.95 7.07
CA GLY A 85 -4.18 -2.21 7.19
C GLY A 85 -3.26 -3.41 7.39
N GLU A 86 -2.23 -3.54 6.57
CA GLU A 86 -1.26 -4.65 6.65
C GLU A 86 -0.30 -4.51 7.84
N LEU A 87 0.15 -3.29 8.16
CA LEU A 87 1.13 -3.07 9.22
C LEU A 87 0.53 -3.25 10.63
N ILE A 88 -0.65 -2.68 10.88
CA ILE A 88 -1.24 -2.56 12.23
C ILE A 88 -2.72 -2.94 12.29
N ASN A 89 -3.28 -3.45 11.21
CA ASN A 89 -4.71 -3.81 11.12
C ASN A 89 -5.64 -2.64 11.52
N LYS A 90 -5.38 -1.44 10.99
CA LYS A 90 -6.14 -0.22 11.26
C LYS A 90 -6.65 0.43 10.00
N GLU A 91 -7.89 0.91 10.06
CA GLU A 91 -8.48 1.76 9.04
C GLU A 91 -7.89 3.18 9.09
N LEU A 92 -7.87 3.87 7.94
CA LEU A 92 -7.33 5.25 7.87
C LEU A 92 -8.06 6.22 8.82
N ALA A 93 -9.35 6.03 9.06
CA ALA A 93 -10.11 6.87 10.00
C ALA A 93 -9.56 6.76 11.43
N GLU A 94 -9.13 5.57 11.86
CA GLU A 94 -8.51 5.36 13.17
C GLU A 94 -7.12 6.00 13.24
N VAL A 95 -6.31 5.84 12.18
CA VAL A 95 -4.98 6.45 12.07
C VAL A 95 -5.07 7.98 12.09
N ASN A 96 -6.02 8.55 11.34
CA ASN A 96 -6.27 9.97 11.31
C ASN A 96 -6.71 10.51 12.68
N SER A 97 -7.60 9.78 13.37
CA SER A 97 -8.06 10.13 14.72
C SER A 97 -6.93 10.07 15.75
N TYR A 98 -6.03 9.08 15.63
CA TYR A 98 -4.83 8.99 16.45
C TYR A 98 -3.93 10.22 16.28
N TRP A 99 -3.60 10.60 15.04
CA TRP A 99 -2.75 11.75 14.77
C TRP A 99 -3.43 13.07 15.16
N ALA A 100 -4.73 13.21 14.93
CA ALA A 100 -5.46 14.41 15.34
C ALA A 100 -5.33 14.66 16.86
N ARG A 101 -5.44 13.62 17.69
CA ARG A 101 -5.25 13.73 19.15
C ARG A 101 -3.82 14.15 19.51
N LEU A 102 -2.80 13.58 18.88
CA LEU A 102 -1.40 13.91 19.16
C LEU A 102 -1.03 15.33 18.73
N ILE A 103 -1.53 15.77 17.57
CA ILE A 103 -1.35 17.14 17.10
C ILE A 103 -2.01 18.12 18.06
N PHE A 104 -3.28 17.87 18.43
CA PHE A 104 -4.04 18.75 19.30
C PHE A 104 -3.43 18.88 20.71
N SER A 105 -2.84 17.79 21.23
CA SER A 105 -2.14 17.79 22.51
C SER A 105 -0.68 18.25 22.45
N GLY A 106 -0.14 18.57 21.26
CA GLY A 106 1.24 18.96 21.08
C GLY A 106 2.27 17.83 21.28
N GLN A 107 1.84 16.57 21.28
CA GLN A 107 2.68 15.41 21.60
C GLN A 107 3.40 14.82 20.40
N GLY A 108 3.07 15.24 19.18
CA GLY A 108 3.69 14.69 17.99
C GLY A 108 3.20 15.30 16.69
N SER A 109 3.92 14.96 15.63
CA SER A 109 3.57 15.30 14.26
C SER A 109 3.47 14.03 13.41
N PRO A 110 2.52 13.94 12.48
CA PRO A 110 2.41 12.79 11.58
C PRO A 110 3.64 12.69 10.67
N PRO A 111 3.85 11.55 10.01
CA PRO A 111 4.85 11.39 8.97
C PRO A 111 4.72 12.47 7.87
N ARG A 112 5.85 12.84 7.28
CA ARG A 112 5.86 13.72 6.09
C ARG A 112 5.12 13.03 4.95
N GLN A 113 4.27 13.76 4.24
CA GLN A 113 3.53 13.21 3.11
C GLN A 113 4.28 13.41 1.79
N ALA A 114 4.21 12.40 0.93
CA ALA A 114 4.62 12.41 -0.46
C ALA A 114 3.40 12.09 -1.34
N ASP A 115 3.36 12.61 -2.54
CA ASP A 115 2.19 12.48 -3.42
C ASP A 115 2.05 11.09 -4.03
N ASN A 116 3.17 10.38 -4.22
CA ASN A 116 3.21 9.06 -4.85
C ASN A 116 4.49 8.29 -4.52
N ALA A 117 4.56 7.03 -4.95
CA ALA A 117 5.70 6.14 -4.73
C ALA A 117 7.02 6.68 -5.32
N ALA A 118 6.98 7.37 -6.47
CA ALA A 118 8.18 7.93 -7.07
C ALA A 118 8.81 9.02 -6.20
N GLU A 119 7.98 9.89 -5.62
CA GLU A 119 8.44 10.92 -4.68
C GLU A 119 8.96 10.30 -3.37
N VAL A 120 8.30 9.24 -2.86
CA VAL A 120 8.83 8.49 -1.70
C VAL A 120 10.24 7.99 -1.97
N ILE A 121 10.47 7.37 -3.14
CA ILE A 121 11.80 6.86 -3.53
C ILE A 121 12.82 7.99 -3.63
N GLU A 122 12.45 9.13 -4.21
CA GLU A 122 13.32 10.29 -4.32
C GLU A 122 13.75 10.80 -2.93
N ILE A 123 12.81 11.00 -2.02
CA ILE A 123 13.09 11.45 -0.66
C ILE A 123 13.96 10.45 0.10
N VAL A 124 13.63 9.15 0.01
CA VAL A 124 14.37 8.09 0.70
C VAL A 124 15.78 7.97 0.15
N SER A 125 15.97 8.05 -1.17
CA SER A 125 17.29 7.97 -1.78
C SER A 125 18.21 9.15 -1.42
N GLY A 126 17.61 10.32 -1.18
CA GLY A 126 18.34 11.55 -0.83
C GLY A 126 18.59 11.75 0.67
N ASN A 127 18.01 10.92 1.56
CA ASN A 127 18.08 11.11 3.00
C ASN A 127 18.33 9.80 3.76
N LYS A 128 19.47 9.73 4.47
CA LYS A 128 19.88 8.51 5.22
C LYS A 128 18.92 8.11 6.34
N GLY A 129 18.17 9.06 6.89
CA GLY A 129 17.18 8.79 7.95
C GLY A 129 15.78 8.49 7.43
N ALA A 130 15.53 8.66 6.13
CA ALA A 130 14.20 8.47 5.58
C ALA A 130 13.83 6.99 5.51
N ILE A 131 12.58 6.72 5.89
CA ILE A 131 11.92 5.43 5.80
C ILE A 131 10.54 5.65 5.19
N GLY A 132 10.19 4.85 4.18
CA GLY A 132 8.92 4.95 3.46
C GLY A 132 8.42 3.58 3.06
N TYR A 133 7.29 3.54 2.36
CA TYR A 133 6.75 2.33 1.78
C TYR A 133 6.30 2.58 0.35
N VAL A 134 6.45 1.59 -0.50
CA VAL A 134 6.08 1.65 -1.92
C VAL A 134 5.62 0.27 -2.40
N PRO A 135 4.87 0.20 -3.52
CA PRO A 135 4.69 -1.06 -4.24
C PRO A 135 6.05 -1.70 -4.55
N ARG A 136 6.16 -3.01 -4.37
CA ARG A 136 7.41 -3.76 -4.60
C ARG A 136 7.99 -3.52 -5.99
N ASN A 137 7.13 -3.47 -7.01
CA ASN A 137 7.54 -3.24 -8.40
C ASN A 137 8.05 -1.81 -8.68
N SER A 138 7.82 -0.88 -7.76
CA SER A 138 8.35 0.50 -7.83
C SER A 138 9.73 0.64 -7.19
N ALA A 139 10.09 -0.26 -6.26
CA ALA A 139 11.38 -0.21 -5.59
C ALA A 139 12.53 -0.51 -6.57
N ASP A 140 13.53 0.35 -6.60
CA ASP A 140 14.71 0.22 -7.47
C ASP A 140 16.03 0.29 -6.66
N LYS A 141 17.18 0.22 -7.37
CA LYS A 141 18.52 0.19 -6.76
C LYS A 141 18.88 1.41 -5.90
N ARG A 142 18.10 2.51 -5.95
CA ARG A 142 18.33 3.72 -5.15
C ARG A 142 17.91 3.54 -3.70
N VAL A 143 17.10 2.52 -3.42
CA VAL A 143 16.54 2.27 -2.09
C VAL A 143 16.76 0.81 -1.69
N LYS A 144 16.70 0.54 -0.39
CA LYS A 144 16.85 -0.80 0.19
C LYS A 144 15.54 -1.25 0.83
N ILE A 145 15.07 -2.42 0.44
CA ILE A 145 13.90 -3.05 1.07
C ILE A 145 14.33 -3.68 2.41
N ILE A 146 13.64 -3.34 3.49
CA ILE A 146 13.94 -3.81 4.85
C ILE A 146 12.80 -4.62 5.49
N LEU A 147 11.60 -4.54 4.93
CA LEU A 147 10.46 -5.33 5.35
C LEU A 147 9.52 -5.56 4.16
N ASP A 148 9.05 -6.78 4.03
CA ASP A 148 7.97 -7.17 3.13
C ASP A 148 6.67 -7.30 3.92
N LEU A 149 5.64 -6.55 3.55
CA LEU A 149 4.38 -6.57 4.27
C LEU A 149 3.48 -7.75 3.86
N SER A 150 3.71 -8.34 2.69
CA SER A 150 2.95 -9.51 2.21
C SER A 150 3.42 -10.83 2.83
N SER A 151 4.63 -10.88 3.39
CA SER A 151 5.16 -12.07 4.04
C SER A 151 4.66 -12.14 5.50
N GLN A 152 3.70 -13.01 5.74
CA GLN A 152 3.29 -13.46 7.07
C GLN A 152 4.09 -14.70 7.47
#